data_f97acd1d5bebf6f5544f87a812b5b071
#
_entry.id   f97acd1d5bebf6f5544f87a812b5b071
#
_cell.length_a   1.000
_cell.length_b   1.000
_cell.length_c   1.000
_cell.angle_alpha   90.00
_cell.angle_beta   90.00
_cell.angle_gamma   90.00
#
_symmetry.space_group_name_H-M   'P 1'
#
loop_
_entity.id
_entity.type
_entity.pdbx_description
1 polymer ?
#
loop_
_entity_poly.entity_id
_entity_poly.type
_entity_poly.pdbx_seq_one_letter_code
_entity_poly.pdbx_strand_id
1 'polypeptide(L)'
;VFPTEIIKKRIANKWSVEEHLYHSYLVEKLSLSYIQKKTLHPQKLVSIGISPYVKFFILKIVLFFKVKLKAPKVVSSFPELIAIDQLYIEWTAVRSSLNQTIQSLPEETLKKGIFKHPLLGRLSMRLTLKFFKFHFNHHLNTVSNILSTFIR
;
A
#
# COMPACT_ATOMS: atom_id res chain seq x y z
N VAL A 1 14.14 17.33 11.19
CA VAL A 1 14.51 15.92 10.92
C VAL A 1 14.45 15.19 12.23
N PHE A 2 13.72 14.08 12.32
CA PHE A 2 13.68 13.27 13.55
C PHE A 2 14.95 12.41 13.66
N PRO A 3 15.51 12.24 14.86
CA PRO A 3 16.65 11.35 15.07
C PRO A 3 16.32 9.91 14.63
N THR A 4 17.30 9.23 14.03
CA THR A 4 17.15 7.84 13.53
C THR A 4 16.67 6.87 14.61
N GLU A 5 17.09 7.10 15.87
CA GLU A 5 16.69 6.29 17.03
C GLU A 5 15.17 6.33 17.28
N ILE A 6 14.54 7.49 17.11
CA ILE A 6 13.10 7.65 17.27
C ILE A 6 12.35 6.91 16.15
N ILE A 7 12.86 7.00 14.93
CA ILE A 7 12.26 6.36 13.75
C ILE A 7 12.25 4.83 13.88
N LYS A 8 13.31 4.25 14.45
CA LYS A 8 13.47 2.80 14.64
C LYS A 8 12.82 2.26 15.91
N LYS A 9 12.44 3.14 16.85
CA LYS A 9 11.92 2.72 18.15
C LYS A 9 10.52 2.16 18.06
N ARG A 10 10.32 0.93 18.50
CA ARG A 10 9.00 0.33 18.69
C ARG A 10 8.40 0.76 20.03
N ILE A 11 7.10 1.02 20.05
CA ILE A 11 6.33 1.30 21.26
C ILE A 11 5.37 0.13 21.52
N ALA A 12 5.46 -0.48 22.70
CA ALA A 12 4.55 -1.55 23.13
C ALA A 12 4.34 -2.66 22.07
N ASN A 13 5.41 -3.21 21.54
CA ASN A 13 5.42 -4.27 20.51
C ASN A 13 4.65 -3.91 19.21
N LYS A 14 4.40 -2.63 18.96
CA LYS A 14 3.85 -2.14 17.68
C LYS A 14 4.99 -1.81 16.73
N TRP A 15 4.66 -1.73 15.45
CA TRP A 15 5.62 -1.32 14.43
C TRP A 15 6.20 0.07 14.71
N SER A 16 7.48 0.24 14.40
CA SER A 16 8.16 1.53 14.39
C SER A 16 7.69 2.38 13.20
N VAL A 17 8.09 3.65 13.18
CA VAL A 17 7.86 4.55 12.04
C VAL A 17 8.44 3.95 10.77
N GLU A 18 9.69 3.48 10.84
CA GLU A 18 10.39 2.88 9.69
C GLU A 18 9.65 1.64 9.16
N GLU A 19 9.14 0.77 10.04
CA GLU A 19 8.37 -0.41 9.65
C GLU A 19 7.03 -0.06 8.99
N HIS A 20 6.34 0.98 9.45
CA HIS A 20 5.12 1.48 8.79
C HIS A 20 5.39 2.02 7.38
N LEU A 21 6.47 2.77 7.20
CA LEU A 21 6.86 3.31 5.90
C LEU A 21 7.30 2.18 4.95
N TYR A 22 8.14 1.27 5.43
CA TYR A 22 8.61 0.13 4.66
C TYR A 22 7.47 -0.79 4.24
N HIS A 23 6.50 -1.06 5.14
CA HIS A 23 5.28 -1.80 4.81
C HIS A 23 4.51 -1.13 3.66
N SER A 24 4.30 0.18 3.75
CA SER A 24 3.56 0.92 2.72
C SER A 24 4.26 0.85 1.35
N TYR A 25 5.58 0.97 1.34
CA TYR A 25 6.41 0.77 0.15
C TYR A 25 6.27 -0.64 -0.42
N LEU A 26 6.39 -1.68 0.42
CA LEU A 26 6.25 -3.08 -0.03
C LEU A 26 4.87 -3.35 -0.64
N VAL A 27 3.81 -2.81 -0.05
CA VAL A 27 2.45 -2.94 -0.60
C VAL A 27 2.38 -2.36 -2.01
N GLU A 28 2.90 -1.15 -2.23
CA GLU A 28 2.91 -0.53 -3.57
C GLU A 28 3.82 -1.30 -4.55
N LYS A 29 5.04 -1.67 -4.14
CA LYS A 29 6.03 -2.40 -4.96
C LYS A 29 5.49 -3.76 -5.44
N LEU A 30 4.98 -4.57 -4.52
CA LEU A 30 4.47 -5.90 -4.85
C LEU A 30 3.17 -5.82 -5.67
N SER A 31 2.33 -4.83 -5.40
CA SER A 31 1.13 -4.57 -6.21
C SER A 31 1.48 -4.17 -7.63
N LEU A 32 2.47 -3.27 -7.83
CA LEU A 32 2.95 -2.89 -9.15
C LEU A 32 3.50 -4.09 -9.91
N SER A 33 4.36 -4.88 -9.29
CA SER A 33 4.90 -6.11 -9.91
C SER A 33 3.79 -7.08 -10.32
N TYR A 34 2.75 -7.25 -9.48
CA TYR A 34 1.58 -8.05 -9.84
C TYR A 34 0.82 -7.46 -11.04
N ILE A 35 0.57 -6.15 -11.05
CA ILE A 35 -0.13 -5.45 -12.13
C ILE A 35 0.62 -5.62 -13.44
N GLN A 36 1.92 -5.33 -13.48
CA GLN A 36 2.76 -5.47 -14.66
C GLN A 36 2.72 -6.90 -15.22
N LYS A 37 2.83 -7.90 -14.35
CA LYS A 37 2.72 -9.32 -14.76
C LYS A 37 1.33 -9.67 -15.34
N LYS A 38 0.26 -9.12 -14.78
CA LYS A 38 -1.11 -9.37 -15.25
C LYS A 38 -1.43 -8.68 -16.55
N THR A 39 -0.91 -7.48 -16.76
CA THR A 39 -1.13 -6.70 -17.97
C THR A 39 -0.34 -7.18 -19.20
N LEU A 40 0.60 -8.11 -19.03
CA LEU A 40 1.18 -8.86 -20.15
C LEU A 40 0.14 -9.72 -20.90
N HIS A 41 -0.97 -10.07 -20.24
CA HIS A 41 -2.03 -10.90 -20.83
C HIS A 41 -3.40 -10.22 -20.65
N PRO A 42 -3.66 -9.06 -21.29
CA PRO A 42 -4.86 -8.28 -21.07
C PRO A 42 -6.16 -9.00 -21.44
N GLN A 43 -6.09 -9.99 -22.35
CA GLN A 43 -7.22 -10.85 -22.74
C GLN A 43 -7.70 -11.76 -21.58
N LYS A 44 -6.87 -12.03 -20.57
CA LYS A 44 -7.22 -12.83 -19.38
C LYS A 44 -7.79 -11.99 -18.22
N LEU A 45 -7.84 -10.67 -18.39
CA LEU A 45 -8.40 -9.78 -17.39
C LEU A 45 -9.92 -9.79 -17.47
N VAL A 46 -10.56 -9.91 -16.29
CA VAL A 46 -12.02 -9.92 -16.17
C VAL A 46 -12.55 -8.56 -15.72
N SER A 47 -13.79 -8.26 -16.08
CA SER A 47 -14.48 -7.08 -15.58
C SER A 47 -14.66 -7.16 -14.07
N ILE A 48 -14.68 -6.01 -13.40
CA ILE A 48 -15.00 -5.92 -11.98
C ILE A 48 -16.49 -5.66 -11.79
N GLY A 49 -17.09 -6.37 -10.81
CA GLY A 49 -18.47 -6.09 -10.38
C GLY A 49 -18.52 -5.03 -9.27
N ILE A 50 -19.66 -4.94 -8.59
CA ILE A 50 -19.89 -4.00 -7.48
C ILE A 50 -19.20 -4.44 -6.18
N SER A 51 -18.97 -5.74 -6.00
CA SER A 51 -18.43 -6.33 -4.76
C SER A 51 -17.16 -5.64 -4.23
N PRO A 52 -16.12 -5.31 -5.04
CA PRO A 52 -14.93 -4.61 -4.54
C PRO A 52 -15.23 -3.24 -3.96
N TYR A 53 -16.21 -2.52 -4.50
CA TYR A 53 -16.61 -1.20 -3.99
C TYR A 53 -17.26 -1.30 -2.61
N VAL A 54 -18.18 -2.27 -2.46
CA VAL A 54 -18.84 -2.55 -1.17
C VAL A 54 -17.80 -2.98 -0.13
N LYS A 55 -16.91 -3.91 -0.47
CA LYS A 55 -15.83 -4.35 0.42
C LYS A 55 -14.88 -3.23 0.80
N PHE A 56 -14.55 -2.32 -0.14
CA PHE A 56 -13.71 -1.17 0.16
C PHE A 56 -14.40 -0.19 1.11
N PHE A 57 -15.71 0.01 0.97
CA PHE A 57 -16.50 0.80 1.90
C PHE A 57 -16.51 0.19 3.30
N ILE A 58 -16.74 -1.13 3.41
CA ILE A 58 -16.67 -1.87 4.68
C ILE A 58 -15.27 -1.77 5.30
N LEU A 59 -14.20 -1.91 4.51
CA LEU A 59 -12.83 -1.77 5.00
C LEU A 59 -12.58 -0.40 5.63
N LYS A 60 -13.10 0.67 5.02
CA LYS A 60 -13.01 2.02 5.60
C LYS A 60 -13.69 2.12 6.96
N ILE A 61 -14.88 1.55 7.09
CA ILE A 61 -15.63 1.52 8.36
C ILE A 61 -14.84 0.74 9.41
N VAL A 62 -14.37 -0.45 9.08
CA VAL A 62 -13.59 -1.32 9.98
C VAL A 62 -12.35 -0.59 10.51
N LEU A 63 -11.61 0.10 9.65
CA LEU A 63 -10.41 0.86 10.05
C LEU A 63 -10.75 2.16 10.78
N PHE A 64 -11.89 2.79 10.47
CA PHE A 64 -12.39 3.93 11.24
C PHE A 64 -12.65 3.56 12.71
N PHE A 65 -13.23 2.40 12.97
CA PHE A 65 -13.41 1.85 14.31
C PHE A 65 -12.13 1.25 14.93
N LYS A 66 -10.96 1.50 14.31
CA LYS A 66 -9.64 1.06 14.79
C LYS A 66 -9.52 -0.46 14.99
N VAL A 67 -10.33 -1.24 14.27
CA VAL A 67 -10.20 -2.71 14.27
C VAL A 67 -8.87 -3.09 13.64
N LYS A 68 -8.06 -3.85 14.39
CA LYS A 68 -6.74 -4.28 13.94
C LYS A 68 -6.89 -5.39 12.90
N LEU A 69 -6.46 -5.12 11.69
CA LEU A 69 -6.33 -6.13 10.64
C LEU A 69 -4.88 -6.62 10.58
N LYS A 70 -4.72 -7.93 10.54
CA LYS A 70 -3.37 -8.52 10.40
C LYS A 70 -2.91 -8.41 8.95
N ALA A 71 -1.78 -7.74 8.75
CA ALA A 71 -1.16 -7.66 7.43
C ALA A 71 -0.63 -9.04 6.99
N PRO A 72 -0.70 -9.39 5.70
CA PRO A 72 -0.07 -10.60 5.17
C PRO A 72 1.44 -10.63 5.46
N LYS A 73 2.00 -11.82 5.73
CA LYS A 73 3.42 -11.98 6.06
C LYS A 73 4.36 -11.36 5.03
N VAL A 74 4.03 -11.46 3.74
CA VAL A 74 4.85 -10.96 2.63
C VAL A 74 5.08 -9.44 2.67
N VAL A 75 4.21 -8.69 3.35
CA VAL A 75 4.34 -7.23 3.54
C VAL A 75 4.54 -6.81 5.00
N SER A 76 4.64 -7.77 5.93
CA SER A 76 4.81 -7.53 7.36
C SER A 76 6.01 -8.25 7.98
N SER A 77 6.82 -8.93 7.16
CA SER A 77 8.10 -9.49 7.55
C SER A 77 9.20 -8.53 7.11
N PHE A 78 9.98 -8.06 8.08
CA PHE A 78 11.05 -7.07 7.86
C PHE A 78 12.39 -7.70 8.23
N PRO A 79 12.97 -8.58 7.35
CA PRO A 79 14.26 -9.22 7.65
C PRO A 79 15.38 -8.20 7.73
N GLU A 80 15.39 -7.22 6.82
CA GLU A 80 16.30 -6.09 6.79
C GLU A 80 15.53 -4.85 6.34
N LEU A 81 15.59 -3.79 7.14
CA LEU A 81 15.04 -2.48 6.78
C LEU A 81 16.15 -1.68 6.09
N ILE A 82 15.78 -1.06 4.96
CA ILE A 82 16.67 -0.15 4.25
C ILE A 82 16.64 1.23 4.90
N ALA A 83 17.73 1.98 4.79
CA ALA A 83 17.77 3.35 5.31
C ALA A 83 16.67 4.21 4.69
N ILE A 84 16.14 5.17 5.47
CA ILE A 84 14.99 6.01 5.05
C ILE A 84 15.27 6.75 3.73
N ASP A 85 16.48 7.26 3.53
CA ASP A 85 16.86 7.94 2.29
C ASP A 85 16.82 6.98 1.09
N GLN A 86 17.32 5.77 1.26
CA GLN A 86 17.24 4.73 0.25
C GLN A 86 15.78 4.30 0.01
N LEU A 87 14.98 4.17 1.06
CA LEU A 87 13.55 3.88 0.96
C LEU A 87 12.81 4.95 0.14
N TYR A 88 13.14 6.22 0.35
CA TYR A 88 12.56 7.33 -0.42
C TYR A 88 12.87 7.21 -1.92
N ILE A 89 14.13 6.92 -2.26
CA ILE A 89 14.59 6.74 -3.65
C ILE A 89 13.83 5.57 -4.30
N GLU A 90 13.83 4.41 -3.65
CA GLU A 90 13.16 3.22 -4.19
C GLU A 90 11.66 3.39 -4.32
N TRP A 91 11.01 4.02 -3.33
CA TRP A 91 9.57 4.24 -3.38
C TRP A 91 9.18 5.25 -4.48
N THR A 92 10.00 6.27 -4.68
CA THR A 92 9.84 7.22 -5.79
C THR A 92 9.95 6.51 -7.13
N ALA A 93 10.92 5.60 -7.29
CA ALA A 93 11.07 4.77 -8.48
C ALA A 93 9.84 3.87 -8.72
N VAL A 94 9.30 3.25 -7.67
CA VAL A 94 8.05 2.45 -7.76
C VAL A 94 6.89 3.30 -8.26
N ARG A 95 6.70 4.51 -7.73
CA ARG A 95 5.61 5.42 -8.14
C ARG A 95 5.79 5.93 -9.56
N SER A 96 7.02 6.22 -9.97
CA SER A 96 7.35 6.58 -11.36
C SER A 96 7.00 5.44 -12.31
N SER A 97 7.41 4.21 -11.99
CA SER A 97 7.11 3.02 -12.79
C SER A 97 5.60 2.72 -12.83
N LEU A 98 4.88 2.94 -11.74
CA LEU A 98 3.42 2.82 -11.72
C LEU A 98 2.76 3.82 -12.68
N ASN A 99 3.21 5.08 -12.66
CA ASN A 99 2.71 6.10 -13.58
C ASN A 99 2.97 5.74 -15.05
N GLN A 100 4.19 5.28 -15.39
CA GLN A 100 4.51 4.79 -16.72
C GLN A 100 3.62 3.61 -17.13
N THR A 101 3.39 2.65 -16.22
CA THR A 101 2.50 1.52 -16.46
C THR A 101 1.06 1.99 -16.76
N ILE A 102 0.56 2.98 -16.02
CA ILE A 102 -0.78 3.54 -16.26
C ILE A 102 -0.85 4.20 -17.63
N GLN A 103 0.17 4.99 -18.00
CA GLN A 103 0.20 5.70 -19.28
C GLN A 103 0.33 4.78 -20.49
N SER A 104 0.97 3.61 -20.32
CA SER A 104 1.16 2.64 -21.40
C SER A 104 -0.04 1.74 -21.66
N LEU A 105 -1.03 1.69 -20.76
CA LEU A 105 -2.15 0.77 -20.86
C LEU A 105 -3.39 1.43 -21.47
N PRO A 106 -4.12 0.71 -22.36
CA PRO A 106 -5.41 1.18 -22.85
C PRO A 106 -6.41 1.38 -21.72
N GLU A 107 -7.29 2.38 -21.86
CA GLU A 107 -8.32 2.71 -20.87
C GLU A 107 -9.21 1.51 -20.52
N GLU A 108 -9.55 0.69 -21.49
CA GLU A 108 -10.35 -0.52 -21.30
C GLU A 108 -9.62 -1.56 -20.42
N THR A 109 -8.29 -1.63 -20.50
CA THR A 109 -7.48 -2.48 -19.61
C THR A 109 -7.48 -1.93 -18.20
N LEU A 110 -7.37 -0.62 -18.02
CA LEU A 110 -7.38 0.05 -16.71
C LEU A 110 -8.71 -0.13 -15.95
N LYS A 111 -9.83 -0.33 -16.67
CA LYS A 111 -11.16 -0.60 -16.08
C LYS A 111 -11.33 -2.04 -15.60
N LYS A 112 -10.54 -2.99 -16.11
CA LYS A 112 -10.60 -4.41 -15.73
C LYS A 112 -9.95 -4.69 -14.36
N GLY A 113 -10.18 -5.88 -13.83
CA GLY A 113 -9.60 -6.35 -12.56
C GLY A 113 -8.13 -6.71 -12.68
N ILE A 114 -7.26 -5.70 -12.69
CA ILE A 114 -5.81 -5.81 -12.92
C ILE A 114 -5.02 -6.15 -11.67
N PHE A 115 -5.56 -5.86 -10.48
CA PHE A 115 -4.94 -6.17 -9.21
C PHE A 115 -5.88 -7.01 -8.34
N LYS A 116 -5.37 -8.05 -7.65
CA LYS A 116 -6.13 -8.87 -6.72
C LYS A 116 -5.69 -8.60 -5.29
N HIS A 117 -6.46 -7.79 -4.59
CA HIS A 117 -6.24 -7.51 -3.17
C HIS A 117 -6.79 -8.64 -2.30
N PRO A 118 -6.09 -9.09 -1.22
CA PRO A 118 -6.52 -10.22 -0.39
C PRO A 118 -7.93 -10.09 0.19
N LEU A 119 -8.31 -8.89 0.65
CA LEU A 119 -9.62 -8.64 1.26
C LEU A 119 -10.65 -8.08 0.28
N LEU A 120 -10.23 -7.20 -0.65
CA LEU A 120 -11.13 -6.48 -1.53
C LEU A 120 -11.48 -7.26 -2.80
N GLY A 121 -10.69 -8.29 -3.13
CA GLY A 121 -10.83 -9.02 -4.39
C GLY A 121 -10.18 -8.28 -5.57
N ARG A 122 -10.76 -8.40 -6.77
CA ARG A 122 -10.19 -7.80 -7.99
C ARG A 122 -10.52 -6.31 -8.08
N LEU A 123 -9.50 -5.50 -8.28
CA LEU A 123 -9.59 -4.04 -8.37
C LEU A 123 -9.19 -3.57 -9.78
N SER A 124 -9.92 -2.58 -10.29
CA SER A 124 -9.47 -1.78 -11.43
C SER A 124 -8.30 -0.87 -11.03
N MET A 125 -7.59 -0.27 -11.99
CA MET A 125 -6.53 0.68 -11.67
C MET A 125 -7.04 1.82 -10.80
N ARG A 126 -8.18 2.42 -11.15
CA ARG A 126 -8.79 3.51 -10.36
C ARG A 126 -9.04 3.10 -8.90
N LEU A 127 -9.55 1.88 -8.67
CA LEU A 127 -9.84 1.41 -7.32
C LEU A 127 -8.56 1.03 -6.57
N THR A 128 -7.54 0.53 -7.27
CA THR A 128 -6.20 0.27 -6.73
C THR A 128 -5.54 1.56 -6.23
N LEU A 129 -5.57 2.64 -7.04
CA LEU A 129 -5.03 3.94 -6.63
C LEU A 129 -5.79 4.54 -5.43
N LYS A 130 -7.12 4.39 -5.40
CA LYS A 130 -7.91 4.78 -4.21
C LYS A 130 -7.51 3.98 -2.97
N PHE A 131 -7.24 2.69 -3.13
CA PHE A 131 -6.75 1.85 -2.05
C PHE A 131 -5.36 2.30 -1.58
N PHE A 132 -4.40 2.55 -2.49
CA PHE A 132 -3.06 3.03 -2.12
C PHE A 132 -3.13 4.34 -1.33
N LYS A 133 -3.89 5.32 -1.82
CA LYS A 133 -4.08 6.60 -1.11
C LYS A 133 -4.67 6.39 0.28
N PHE A 134 -5.69 5.57 0.40
CA PHE A 134 -6.34 5.29 1.68
C PHE A 134 -5.40 4.56 2.65
N HIS A 135 -4.70 3.53 2.17
CA HIS A 135 -3.75 2.74 2.93
C HIS A 135 -2.56 3.59 3.42
N PHE A 136 -1.98 4.39 2.52
CA PHE A 136 -0.91 5.33 2.88
C PHE A 136 -1.35 6.31 3.97
N ASN A 137 -2.51 6.94 3.82
CA ASN A 137 -3.02 7.89 4.81
C ASN A 137 -3.29 7.21 6.17
N HIS A 138 -3.77 5.97 6.17
CA HIS A 138 -3.95 5.19 7.40
C HIS A 138 -2.62 5.02 8.15
N HIS A 139 -1.56 4.63 7.44
CA HIS A 139 -0.22 4.48 8.04
C HIS A 139 0.41 5.82 8.41
N LEU A 140 0.23 6.86 7.59
CA LEU A 140 0.73 8.21 7.89
C LEU A 140 0.13 8.77 9.19
N ASN A 141 -1.17 8.59 9.41
CA ASN A 141 -1.82 8.98 10.67
C ASN A 141 -1.23 8.22 11.87
N THR A 142 -0.93 6.93 11.70
CA THR A 142 -0.29 6.13 12.76
C THR A 142 1.13 6.62 13.04
N VAL A 143 1.91 6.89 12.00
CA VAL A 143 3.26 7.47 12.10
C VAL A 143 3.23 8.82 12.82
N SER A 144 2.32 9.72 12.44
CA SER A 144 2.16 11.02 13.09
C SER A 144 1.84 10.88 14.58
N ASN A 145 0.97 9.94 14.96
CA ASN A 145 0.66 9.65 16.36
C ASN A 145 1.87 9.10 17.13
N ILE A 146 2.69 8.23 16.50
CA ILE A 146 3.92 7.73 17.11
C ILE A 146 4.89 8.89 17.35
N LEU A 147 5.13 9.71 16.34
CA LEU A 147 6.06 10.84 16.45
C LEU A 147 5.63 11.86 17.50
N SER A 148 4.33 12.12 17.63
CA SER A 148 3.79 13.05 18.64
C SER A 148 4.07 12.60 20.08
N THR A 149 4.33 11.31 20.32
CA THR A 149 4.69 10.82 21.67
C THR A 149 6.13 11.19 22.09
N PHE A 150 6.97 11.58 21.13
CA PHE A 150 8.38 11.94 21.37
C PHE A 150 8.64 13.46 21.36
N ILE A 151 7.60 14.27 21.06
CA ILE A 151 7.72 15.74 21.00
C ILE A 151 7.25 16.39 22.32
N ARG A 152 6.73 15.59 23.25
CA ARG A 152 6.25 16.05 24.56
C ARG A 152 7.36 16.09 25.61
#